data_25c42f710340fee05138052c2de01ea0
#
_entry.id   25c42f710340fee05138052c2de01ea0
#
_cell.length_a   1.000
_cell.length_b   1.000
_cell.length_c   1.000
_cell.angle_alpha   90.00
_cell.angle_beta   90.00
_cell.angle_gamma   90.00
#
_symmetry.space_group_name_H-M   'P 1'
#
loop_
_entity.id
_entity.type
_entity.pdbx_description
1 polymer ?
#
loop_
_entity_poly.entity_id
_entity_poly.type
_entity_poly.pdbx_seq_one_letter_code
_entity_poly.pdbx_strand_id
1 'polypeptide(L)'
;RGTSQVYPKHVVTILEGLIKNCPDTEVIYYPGKNVEHSKRMAREADAVIFVAGYDYRDEGEFVAQDKEDVFTGGVGGDRRNGLSLHKDEQELIEQVGPENPKSAVVLIGGNTIMLDSWSNKINAILFGYYPGMKGGQAVAEILFGDVNPGGKLPFTIPQKEEDLAEIDWNAEHQRYEYFHGYRKLEKESHTPAVPFGFGLSYTQFEVAKPQAWKEKNQICACAEIKNCGHRTGSEVLQLYIGFNNSKVKRAVKTLKGFRKVWLEPGERRTVTITCPTEELEWYNENTGEFELEHMNYEIYIGTSSADKDLYKITLDV
;
A
#
# COMPACT_ATOMS: atom_id res chain seq x y z
N ARG A 1 -7.54 17.07 11.21
CA ARG A 1 -7.00 17.55 12.48
C ARG A 1 -5.66 16.87 12.74
N GLY A 2 -4.95 17.30 13.75
CA GLY A 2 -3.57 16.88 14.04
C GLY A 2 -2.53 17.83 13.44
N THR A 3 -1.24 17.48 13.51
CA THR A 3 -0.13 18.35 13.09
C THR A 3 -0.14 18.68 11.59
N SER A 4 -0.74 17.85 10.77
CA SER A 4 -0.86 18.04 9.32
C SER A 4 -2.25 18.53 8.88
N GLN A 5 -3.01 19.15 9.78
CA GLN A 5 -4.35 19.65 9.47
C GLN A 5 -4.32 20.69 8.35
N VAL A 6 -5.13 20.47 7.32
CA VAL A 6 -5.33 21.39 6.22
C VAL A 6 -6.73 22.00 6.32
N TYR A 7 -6.84 23.30 6.09
CA TYR A 7 -8.11 24.04 6.03
C TYR A 7 -8.46 24.32 4.56
N PRO A 8 -9.12 23.39 3.87
CA PRO A 8 -9.43 23.55 2.46
C PRO A 8 -10.55 24.59 2.29
N LYS A 9 -10.46 25.39 1.24
CA LYS A 9 -11.55 26.31 0.85
C LYS A 9 -12.76 25.59 0.31
N HIS A 10 -12.57 24.38 -0.19
CA HIS A 10 -13.59 23.56 -0.81
C HIS A 10 -13.23 22.09 -0.64
N VAL A 11 -14.20 21.26 -0.32
CA VAL A 11 -14.04 19.81 -0.19
C VAL A 11 -15.07 19.13 -1.08
N VAL A 12 -14.64 18.13 -1.84
CA VAL A 12 -15.53 17.21 -2.54
C VAL A 12 -15.50 15.90 -1.77
N THR A 13 -16.57 15.59 -1.07
CA THR A 13 -16.75 14.33 -0.37
C THR A 13 -16.87 13.17 -1.36
N ILE A 14 -16.64 11.93 -0.93
CA ILE A 14 -16.82 10.76 -1.79
C ILE A 14 -18.25 10.68 -2.32
N LEU A 15 -19.25 10.93 -1.46
CA LEU A 15 -20.65 10.96 -1.87
C LEU A 15 -20.91 12.02 -2.97
N GLU A 16 -20.44 13.25 -2.78
CA GLU A 16 -20.56 14.31 -3.80
C GLU A 16 -19.83 13.95 -5.10
N GLY A 17 -18.65 13.33 -5.00
CA GLY A 17 -17.90 12.83 -6.15
C GLY A 17 -18.67 11.79 -6.94
N LEU A 18 -19.27 10.81 -6.26
CA LEU A 18 -20.09 9.78 -6.89
C LEU A 18 -21.32 10.37 -7.58
N ILE A 19 -22.09 11.23 -6.89
CA ILE A 19 -23.28 11.89 -7.47
C ILE A 19 -22.91 12.71 -8.71
N LYS A 20 -21.81 13.45 -8.64
CA LYS A 20 -21.40 14.35 -9.74
C LYS A 20 -20.86 13.59 -10.94
N ASN A 21 -20.14 12.48 -10.70
CA ASN A 21 -19.50 11.71 -11.77
C ASN A 21 -20.48 10.79 -12.52
N CYS A 22 -21.64 10.52 -11.92
CA CYS A 22 -22.63 9.60 -12.49
C CYS A 22 -24.01 10.24 -12.53
N PRO A 23 -24.22 11.23 -13.42
CA PRO A 23 -25.48 11.98 -13.47
C PRO A 23 -26.70 11.12 -13.83
N ASP A 24 -26.49 9.98 -14.52
CA ASP A 24 -27.53 9.04 -14.93
C ASP A 24 -27.73 7.88 -13.94
N THR A 25 -27.10 7.96 -12.75
CA THR A 25 -27.14 6.91 -11.72
C THR A 25 -27.77 7.48 -10.45
N GLU A 26 -28.72 6.76 -9.88
CA GLU A 26 -29.24 7.09 -8.56
C GLU A 26 -28.23 6.64 -7.49
N VAL A 27 -27.68 7.60 -6.74
CA VAL A 27 -26.78 7.34 -5.64
C VAL A 27 -27.53 7.48 -4.32
N ILE A 28 -27.71 6.37 -3.61
CA ILE A 28 -28.41 6.30 -2.34
C ILE A 28 -27.41 6.17 -1.21
N TYR A 29 -27.41 7.11 -0.27
CA TYR A 29 -26.56 7.04 0.92
C TYR A 29 -27.31 6.50 2.12
N TYR A 30 -26.69 5.57 2.83
CA TYR A 30 -27.16 5.07 4.11
C TYR A 30 -26.00 4.89 5.10
N PRO A 31 -26.13 5.35 6.37
CA PRO A 31 -25.02 5.30 7.35
C PRO A 31 -24.80 3.90 7.99
N GLY A 32 -25.43 2.85 7.51
CA GLY A 32 -25.19 1.48 7.99
C GLY A 32 -25.77 1.13 9.36
N LYS A 33 -26.57 2.00 9.99
CA LYS A 33 -27.05 1.81 11.37
C LYS A 33 -27.93 0.57 11.59
N ASN A 34 -28.57 0.06 10.54
CA ASN A 34 -29.39 -1.13 10.59
C ASN A 34 -28.92 -2.12 9.51
N VAL A 35 -28.26 -3.19 9.93
CA VAL A 35 -27.67 -4.19 9.04
C VAL A 35 -28.70 -4.84 8.13
N GLU A 36 -29.87 -5.22 8.64
CA GLU A 36 -30.91 -5.87 7.82
C GLU A 36 -31.50 -4.92 6.76
N HIS A 37 -31.58 -3.64 7.07
CA HIS A 37 -31.93 -2.63 6.09
C HIS A 37 -30.83 -2.48 5.04
N SER A 38 -29.57 -2.42 5.44
CA SER A 38 -28.41 -2.35 4.55
C SER A 38 -28.35 -3.55 3.61
N LYS A 39 -28.62 -4.77 4.09
CA LYS A 39 -28.69 -5.97 3.26
C LYS A 39 -29.78 -5.87 2.17
N ARG A 40 -30.97 -5.39 2.52
CA ARG A 40 -32.02 -5.19 1.52
C ARG A 40 -31.60 -4.19 0.44
N MET A 41 -31.09 -3.03 0.86
CA MET A 41 -30.59 -2.02 -0.07
C MET A 41 -29.47 -2.59 -0.97
N ALA A 42 -28.55 -3.38 -0.41
CA ALA A 42 -27.46 -3.99 -1.15
C ALA A 42 -27.93 -4.97 -2.23
N ARG A 43 -28.97 -5.76 -1.95
CA ARG A 43 -29.58 -6.68 -2.93
C ARG A 43 -30.29 -5.97 -4.08
N GLU A 44 -30.86 -4.80 -3.81
CA GLU A 44 -31.63 -4.00 -4.77
C GLU A 44 -30.72 -3.09 -5.61
N ALA A 45 -29.50 -2.80 -5.14
CA ALA A 45 -28.54 -1.92 -5.82
C ALA A 45 -27.76 -2.66 -6.92
N ASP A 46 -27.38 -1.95 -7.98
CA ASP A 46 -26.48 -2.46 -9.01
C ASP A 46 -25.03 -2.63 -8.52
N ALA A 47 -24.63 -1.84 -7.54
CA ALA A 47 -23.32 -1.92 -6.86
C ALA A 47 -23.40 -1.31 -5.46
N VAL A 48 -22.50 -1.76 -4.58
CA VAL A 48 -22.39 -1.26 -3.21
C VAL A 48 -20.99 -0.77 -2.94
N ILE A 49 -20.87 0.44 -2.40
CA ILE A 49 -19.60 1.05 -2.03
C ILE A 49 -19.61 1.34 -0.53
N PHE A 50 -18.73 0.71 0.20
CA PHE A 50 -18.45 1.03 1.60
C PHE A 50 -17.35 2.07 1.66
N VAL A 51 -17.49 3.06 2.54
CA VAL A 51 -16.43 4.02 2.88
C VAL A 51 -16.12 3.82 4.35
N ALA A 52 -14.97 3.28 4.64
CA ALA A 52 -14.54 2.88 5.98
C ALA A 52 -13.10 3.34 6.24
N GLY A 53 -12.69 3.39 7.48
CA GLY A 53 -11.32 3.72 7.84
C GLY A 53 -11.21 4.67 9.04
N TYR A 54 -10.16 5.44 9.05
CA TYR A 54 -9.74 6.23 10.19
C TYR A 54 -9.99 7.72 10.02
N ASP A 55 -10.19 8.37 11.14
CA ASP A 55 -10.25 9.82 11.22
C ASP A 55 -9.20 10.35 12.22
N TYR A 56 -9.24 11.65 12.51
CA TYR A 56 -8.29 12.29 13.41
C TYR A 56 -8.34 11.77 14.87
N ARG A 57 -9.40 11.08 15.26
CA ARG A 57 -9.53 10.46 16.60
C ARG A 57 -8.74 9.16 16.66
N ASP A 58 -8.54 8.52 15.51
CA ASP A 58 -7.78 7.29 15.39
C ASP A 58 -6.30 7.55 15.20
N GLU A 59 -5.96 8.52 14.34
CA GLU A 59 -4.60 8.80 13.88
C GLU A 59 -4.09 10.19 14.30
N GLY A 60 -4.71 10.81 15.29
CA GLY A 60 -4.15 12.00 15.93
C GLY A 60 -2.99 11.65 16.86
N GLU A 61 -2.08 12.58 17.11
CA GLU A 61 -1.00 12.39 18.07
C GLU A 61 -1.57 11.95 19.43
N PHE A 62 -0.93 10.94 20.01
CA PHE A 62 -1.27 10.50 21.36
C PHE A 62 -0.91 11.59 22.37
N VAL A 63 -1.94 12.13 23.02
CA VAL A 63 -1.78 13.03 24.16
C VAL A 63 -2.26 12.27 25.40
N ALA A 64 -1.40 12.16 26.42
CA ALA A 64 -1.77 11.50 27.67
C ALA A 64 -3.06 12.13 28.24
N GLN A 65 -3.92 11.29 28.84
CA GLN A 65 -5.28 11.66 29.26
C GLN A 65 -5.37 12.80 30.27
N ASP A 66 -4.27 13.15 30.92
CA ASP A 66 -4.15 14.26 31.88
C ASP A 66 -3.88 15.63 31.25
N LYS A 67 -3.70 15.68 29.94
CA LYS A 67 -3.52 16.92 29.18
C LYS A 67 -4.62 17.08 28.14
N GLU A 68 -5.58 17.93 28.43
CA GLU A 68 -6.54 18.37 27.43
C GLU A 68 -5.81 19.13 26.32
N ASP A 69 -5.85 18.62 25.12
CA ASP A 69 -5.41 19.38 23.96
C ASP A 69 -6.44 20.49 23.67
N VAL A 70 -6.08 21.71 24.04
CA VAL A 70 -6.92 22.91 23.90
C VAL A 70 -7.27 23.18 22.44
N PHE A 71 -6.50 22.65 21.47
CA PHE A 71 -6.68 22.87 20.04
C PHE A 71 -7.57 21.82 19.37
N THR A 72 -7.52 20.57 19.80
CA THR A 72 -8.22 19.47 19.12
C THR A 72 -9.43 18.96 19.90
N GLY A 73 -9.54 19.29 21.18
CA GLY A 73 -10.65 18.84 22.04
C GLY A 73 -10.74 17.33 22.16
N GLY A 74 -9.65 16.60 21.95
CA GLY A 74 -9.64 15.15 22.02
C GLY A 74 -8.25 14.57 22.03
N VAL A 75 -8.13 13.44 22.67
CA VAL A 75 -6.94 12.61 22.71
C VAL A 75 -6.81 11.89 21.38
N GLY A 76 -5.70 12.09 20.67
CA GLY A 76 -5.38 11.29 19.47
C GLY A 76 -5.12 9.85 19.89
N GLY A 77 -5.48 8.91 19.01
CA GLY A 77 -5.41 7.49 19.32
C GLY A 77 -4.09 6.82 18.98
N ASP A 78 -3.34 7.33 18.01
CA ASP A 78 -2.18 6.66 17.40
C ASP A 78 -2.40 5.16 17.15
N ARG A 79 -3.67 4.76 16.93
CA ARG A 79 -4.11 3.38 16.77
C ARG A 79 -3.63 2.42 17.87
N ARG A 80 -3.60 2.88 19.10
CA ARG A 80 -3.18 2.07 20.28
C ARG A 80 -3.99 0.78 20.48
N ASN A 81 -5.23 0.76 19.97
CA ASN A 81 -6.15 -0.38 20.11
C ASN A 81 -6.10 -1.35 18.94
N GLY A 82 -5.06 -1.26 18.10
CA GLY A 82 -4.86 -2.11 16.94
C GLY A 82 -5.12 -1.42 15.62
N LEU A 83 -4.75 -2.09 14.53
CA LEU A 83 -4.80 -1.57 13.17
C LEU A 83 -6.00 -2.08 12.36
N SER A 84 -6.94 -2.77 12.99
CA SER A 84 -8.19 -3.19 12.36
C SER A 84 -9.15 -2.02 12.19
N LEU A 85 -10.09 -2.12 11.26
CA LEU A 85 -11.23 -1.21 11.16
C LEU A 85 -12.03 -1.20 12.47
N HIS A 86 -12.86 -0.18 12.67
CA HIS A 86 -13.81 -0.18 13.76
C HIS A 86 -14.75 -1.39 13.66
N LYS A 87 -15.12 -1.94 14.81
CA LYS A 87 -15.89 -3.19 14.85
C LYS A 87 -17.22 -3.11 14.10
N ASP A 88 -17.90 -2.01 14.18
CA ASP A 88 -19.16 -1.76 13.49
C ASP A 88 -18.97 -1.66 11.96
N GLU A 89 -17.86 -1.10 11.50
CA GLU A 89 -17.50 -1.08 10.07
C GLU A 89 -17.20 -2.49 9.56
N GLN A 90 -16.41 -3.27 10.31
CA GLN A 90 -16.12 -4.66 9.96
C GLN A 90 -17.39 -5.49 9.87
N GLU A 91 -18.23 -5.46 10.92
CA GLU A 91 -19.49 -6.18 10.98
C GLU A 91 -20.42 -5.80 9.80
N LEU A 92 -20.48 -4.52 9.46
CA LEU A 92 -21.27 -4.04 8.32
C LEU A 92 -20.76 -4.62 7.01
N ILE A 93 -19.44 -4.54 6.75
CA ILE A 93 -18.83 -5.05 5.53
C ILE A 93 -19.01 -6.58 5.44
N GLU A 94 -18.74 -7.30 6.52
CA GLU A 94 -18.86 -8.76 6.57
C GLU A 94 -20.27 -9.27 6.28
N GLN A 95 -21.28 -8.56 6.78
CA GLN A 95 -22.65 -8.98 6.67
C GLN A 95 -23.36 -8.50 5.39
N VAL A 96 -22.97 -7.33 4.87
CA VAL A 96 -23.63 -6.68 3.73
C VAL A 96 -22.85 -6.88 2.43
N GLY A 97 -21.52 -6.98 2.47
CA GLY A 97 -20.69 -7.17 1.29
C GLY A 97 -21.10 -8.36 0.42
N PRO A 98 -21.35 -9.55 0.99
CA PRO A 98 -21.78 -10.72 0.22
C PRO A 98 -23.15 -10.61 -0.45
N GLU A 99 -23.96 -9.64 -0.05
CA GLU A 99 -25.32 -9.46 -0.60
C GLU A 99 -25.31 -8.84 -2.01
N ASN A 100 -24.18 -8.31 -2.44
CA ASN A 100 -24.02 -7.75 -3.78
C ASN A 100 -22.71 -8.19 -4.44
N PRO A 101 -22.76 -8.81 -5.63
CA PRO A 101 -21.56 -9.27 -6.33
C PRO A 101 -20.67 -8.14 -6.88
N LYS A 102 -21.10 -6.89 -6.78
CA LYS A 102 -20.34 -5.71 -7.16
C LYS A 102 -20.14 -4.82 -5.92
N SER A 103 -19.48 -5.36 -4.91
CA SER A 103 -19.17 -4.66 -3.67
C SER A 103 -17.72 -4.18 -3.65
N ALA A 104 -17.49 -2.95 -3.21
CA ALA A 104 -16.17 -2.37 -3.05
C ALA A 104 -16.05 -1.61 -1.71
N VAL A 105 -14.86 -1.63 -1.13
CA VAL A 105 -14.53 -0.81 0.04
C VAL A 105 -13.51 0.25 -0.35
N VAL A 106 -13.80 1.50 -0.06
CA VAL A 106 -12.85 2.62 -0.10
C VAL A 106 -12.31 2.81 1.30
N LEU A 107 -11.03 2.51 1.49
CA LEU A 107 -10.34 2.69 2.77
C LEU A 107 -9.74 4.09 2.87
N ILE A 108 -10.04 4.78 3.96
CA ILE A 108 -9.47 6.08 4.31
C ILE A 108 -8.58 5.89 5.53
N GLY A 109 -7.31 6.26 5.41
CA GLY A 109 -6.32 6.12 6.48
C GLY A 109 -4.91 6.40 5.98
N GLY A 110 -4.02 6.80 6.86
CA GLY A 110 -2.63 7.14 6.54
C GLY A 110 -1.66 5.97 6.69
N ASN A 111 -2.12 4.87 7.27
CA ASN A 111 -1.30 3.74 7.68
C ASN A 111 -1.91 2.40 7.24
N THR A 112 -1.23 1.31 7.57
CA THR A 112 -1.75 -0.05 7.39
C THR A 112 -3.10 -0.19 8.10
N ILE A 113 -4.07 -0.74 7.37
CA ILE A 113 -5.35 -1.19 7.92
C ILE A 113 -5.39 -2.71 7.73
N MET A 114 -5.63 -3.44 8.80
CA MET A 114 -5.73 -4.90 8.77
C MET A 114 -6.93 -5.33 7.92
N LEU A 115 -6.72 -6.32 7.08
CA LEU A 115 -7.77 -6.81 6.18
C LEU A 115 -8.67 -7.86 6.83
N ASP A 116 -8.19 -8.49 7.90
CA ASP A 116 -8.92 -9.44 8.73
C ASP A 116 -9.90 -10.36 7.95
N SER A 117 -11.05 -10.65 8.57
CA SER A 117 -12.08 -11.51 8.01
C SER A 117 -12.98 -10.84 6.96
N TRP A 118 -13.02 -9.51 6.94
CA TRP A 118 -13.95 -8.77 6.07
C TRP A 118 -13.52 -8.70 4.60
N SER A 119 -12.21 -8.73 4.31
CA SER A 119 -11.70 -8.52 2.95
C SER A 119 -12.14 -9.61 1.96
N ASN A 120 -12.39 -10.82 2.44
CA ASN A 120 -12.86 -11.93 1.62
C ASN A 120 -14.39 -11.90 1.37
N LYS A 121 -15.09 -10.90 1.89
CA LYS A 121 -16.55 -10.70 1.76
C LYS A 121 -16.91 -9.63 0.72
N ILE A 122 -15.93 -9.04 0.09
CA ILE A 122 -16.10 -7.98 -0.91
C ILE A 122 -15.25 -8.25 -2.16
N ASN A 123 -15.56 -7.57 -3.26
CA ASN A 123 -14.92 -7.84 -4.55
C ASN A 123 -13.72 -6.94 -4.85
N ALA A 124 -13.67 -5.73 -4.27
CA ALA A 124 -12.59 -4.79 -4.49
C ALA A 124 -12.30 -3.93 -3.26
N ILE A 125 -11.02 -3.56 -3.11
CA ILE A 125 -10.57 -2.59 -2.11
C ILE A 125 -9.82 -1.48 -2.85
N LEU A 126 -10.22 -0.23 -2.62
CA LEU A 126 -9.51 0.96 -3.03
C LEU A 126 -8.92 1.65 -1.80
N PHE A 127 -7.60 1.63 -1.66
CA PHE A 127 -6.93 2.35 -0.58
C PHE A 127 -6.77 3.81 -0.98
N GLY A 128 -7.60 4.70 -0.41
CA GLY A 128 -7.69 6.11 -0.78
C GLY A 128 -6.72 7.02 -0.01
N TYR A 129 -6.11 6.53 1.07
CA TYR A 129 -5.31 7.35 1.99
C TYR A 129 -6.11 8.55 2.51
N TYR A 130 -5.48 9.72 2.61
CA TYR A 130 -6.12 11.01 2.85
C TYR A 130 -6.11 11.83 1.54
N PRO A 131 -7.12 11.67 0.69
CA PRO A 131 -7.05 12.09 -0.71
C PRO A 131 -7.21 13.62 -0.92
N GLY A 132 -7.36 14.40 0.15
CA GLY A 132 -7.41 15.86 0.10
C GLY A 132 -8.70 16.44 -0.46
N MET A 133 -8.66 17.72 -0.89
CA MET A 133 -9.83 18.51 -1.27
C MET A 133 -10.69 17.91 -2.37
N LYS A 134 -10.08 17.26 -3.35
CA LYS A 134 -10.76 16.63 -4.49
C LYS A 134 -10.80 15.11 -4.41
N GLY A 135 -10.58 14.56 -3.24
CA GLY A 135 -10.53 13.13 -3.01
C GLY A 135 -11.78 12.39 -3.48
N GLY A 136 -12.94 12.94 -3.21
CA GLY A 136 -14.20 12.35 -3.67
C GLY A 136 -14.31 12.27 -5.18
N GLN A 137 -13.85 13.29 -5.91
CA GLN A 137 -13.78 13.25 -7.37
C GLN A 137 -12.84 12.15 -7.85
N ALA A 138 -11.61 12.11 -7.32
CA ALA A 138 -10.60 11.11 -7.72
C ALA A 138 -11.05 9.67 -7.44
N VAL A 139 -11.70 9.43 -6.29
CA VAL A 139 -12.27 8.13 -5.95
C VAL A 139 -13.38 7.74 -6.92
N ALA A 140 -14.28 8.67 -7.26
CA ALA A 140 -15.37 8.41 -8.20
C ALA A 140 -14.82 8.07 -9.61
N GLU A 141 -13.87 8.86 -10.13
CA GLU A 141 -13.23 8.63 -11.43
C GLU A 141 -12.57 7.24 -11.52
N ILE A 142 -11.97 6.77 -10.42
CA ILE A 142 -11.40 5.41 -10.36
C ILE A 142 -12.53 4.37 -10.33
N LEU A 143 -13.50 4.49 -9.43
CA LEU A 143 -14.56 3.50 -9.27
C LEU A 143 -15.39 3.28 -10.54
N PHE A 144 -15.62 4.35 -11.30
CA PHE A 144 -16.35 4.26 -12.58
C PHE A 144 -15.45 4.00 -13.80
N GLY A 145 -14.15 3.98 -13.58
CA GLY A 145 -13.18 3.59 -14.59
C GLY A 145 -12.79 4.71 -15.57
N ASP A 146 -13.09 5.97 -15.27
CA ASP A 146 -12.61 7.12 -16.04
C ASP A 146 -11.09 7.25 -15.93
N VAL A 147 -10.57 6.91 -14.75
CA VAL A 147 -9.13 6.86 -14.47
C VAL A 147 -8.73 5.42 -14.13
N ASN A 148 -7.73 4.90 -14.83
CA ASN A 148 -7.15 3.61 -14.52
C ASN A 148 -6.16 3.75 -13.34
N PRO A 149 -6.36 3.04 -12.21
CA PRO A 149 -5.45 3.10 -11.08
C PRO A 149 -4.06 2.56 -11.45
N GLY A 150 -3.03 3.15 -10.92
CA GLY A 150 -1.64 2.75 -11.14
C GLY A 150 -0.76 3.07 -9.92
N GLY A 151 -1.39 3.15 -8.74
CA GLY A 151 -0.73 3.29 -7.46
C GLY A 151 -0.21 1.96 -6.94
N LYS A 152 0.86 2.00 -6.15
CA LYS A 152 1.43 0.84 -5.43
C LYS A 152 1.46 1.14 -3.95
N LEU A 153 1.19 0.14 -3.12
CA LEU A 153 1.22 0.28 -1.66
C LEU A 153 2.67 0.52 -1.19
N PRO A 154 2.95 1.62 -0.48
CA PRO A 154 4.28 1.93 0.05
C PRO A 154 4.56 1.26 1.38
N PHE A 155 3.73 0.32 1.78
CA PHE A 155 3.87 -0.49 3.00
C PHE A 155 3.39 -1.92 2.74
N THR A 156 3.61 -2.80 3.71
CA THR A 156 3.15 -4.18 3.72
C THR A 156 1.95 -4.30 4.63
N ILE A 157 0.91 -5.01 4.21
CA ILE A 157 -0.19 -5.41 5.11
C ILE A 157 0.11 -6.84 5.55
N PRO A 158 0.41 -7.10 6.84
CA PRO A 158 0.64 -8.45 7.34
C PRO A 158 -0.66 -9.24 7.39
N GLN A 159 -0.56 -10.55 7.56
CA GLN A 159 -1.74 -11.37 7.82
C GLN A 159 -2.23 -11.27 9.26
N LYS A 160 -1.32 -10.96 10.17
CA LYS A 160 -1.61 -10.78 11.60
C LYS A 160 -0.89 -9.54 12.10
N GLU A 161 -1.52 -8.82 13.00
CA GLU A 161 -0.93 -7.61 13.58
C GLU A 161 0.33 -7.91 14.38
N GLU A 162 0.41 -9.10 15.01
CA GLU A 162 1.56 -9.58 15.78
C GLU A 162 2.81 -9.78 14.90
N ASP A 163 2.68 -9.86 13.59
CA ASP A 163 3.82 -9.91 12.67
C ASP A 163 4.53 -8.55 12.52
N LEU A 164 3.92 -7.47 13.01
CA LEU A 164 4.52 -6.14 13.07
C LEU A 164 5.49 -6.01 14.25
N ALA A 165 6.23 -4.92 14.28
CA ALA A 165 7.06 -4.61 15.42
C ALA A 165 6.18 -4.26 16.64
N GLU A 166 6.49 -4.85 17.79
CA GLU A 166 5.79 -4.55 19.04
C GLU A 166 6.09 -3.10 19.47
N ILE A 167 5.05 -2.42 19.94
CA ILE A 167 5.12 -1.06 20.48
C ILE A 167 4.67 -1.09 21.93
N ASP A 168 5.58 -0.77 22.85
CA ASP A 168 5.23 -0.52 24.23
C ASP A 168 4.91 0.97 24.43
N TRP A 169 3.62 1.28 24.49
CA TRP A 169 3.09 2.63 24.63
C TRP A 169 3.40 3.30 25.98
N ASN A 170 3.90 2.54 26.96
CA ASN A 170 4.25 3.03 28.28
C ASN A 170 5.76 3.10 28.50
N ALA A 171 6.58 2.66 27.55
CA ALA A 171 8.02 2.70 27.66
C ALA A 171 8.55 4.13 27.57
N GLU A 172 9.45 4.52 28.49
CA GLU A 172 10.21 5.75 28.37
C GLU A 172 11.25 5.68 27.24
N HIS A 173 11.74 4.48 26.94
CA HIS A 173 12.68 4.19 25.89
C HIS A 173 12.28 2.94 25.15
N GLN A 174 12.15 3.04 23.82
CA GLN A 174 11.88 1.89 22.97
C GLN A 174 12.94 1.81 21.86
N ARG A 175 13.47 0.60 21.65
CA ARG A 175 14.42 0.33 20.58
C ARG A 175 13.71 -0.44 19.47
N TYR A 176 13.63 0.18 18.31
CA TYR A 176 13.21 -0.51 17.09
C TYR A 176 14.39 -1.24 16.47
N GLU A 177 14.17 -2.51 16.13
CA GLU A 177 15.14 -3.30 15.38
C GLU A 177 15.23 -2.81 13.93
N TYR A 178 16.34 -3.16 13.26
CA TYR A 178 16.58 -2.84 11.85
C TYR A 178 15.49 -3.39 10.91
N PHE A 179 14.89 -4.55 11.26
CA PHE A 179 13.90 -5.22 10.43
C PHE A 179 12.48 -4.79 10.78
N HIS A 180 11.77 -4.24 9.78
CA HIS A 180 10.36 -3.91 9.85
C HIS A 180 9.72 -3.97 8.45
N GLY A 181 8.39 -3.97 8.36
CA GLY A 181 7.65 -4.12 7.12
C GLY A 181 8.03 -5.42 6.39
N TYR A 182 8.12 -5.38 5.05
CA TYR A 182 8.45 -6.57 4.26
C TYR A 182 9.79 -7.21 4.65
N ARG A 183 10.79 -6.42 5.09
CA ARG A 183 12.10 -6.94 5.51
C ARG A 183 12.02 -7.82 6.77
N LYS A 184 11.11 -7.49 7.70
CA LYS A 184 10.84 -8.30 8.89
C LYS A 184 10.12 -9.59 8.51
N LEU A 185 9.03 -9.48 7.74
CA LEU A 185 8.23 -10.62 7.34
C LEU A 185 9.06 -11.64 6.54
N GLU A 186 9.86 -11.18 5.58
CA GLU A 186 10.76 -12.05 4.80
C GLU A 186 11.79 -12.76 5.69
N LYS A 187 12.43 -12.03 6.62
CA LYS A 187 13.39 -12.61 7.56
C LYS A 187 12.75 -13.69 8.44
N GLU A 188 11.50 -13.50 8.84
CA GLU A 188 10.75 -14.42 9.69
C GLU A 188 9.96 -15.46 8.88
N SER A 189 10.07 -15.42 7.54
CA SER A 189 9.35 -16.31 6.62
C SER A 189 7.82 -16.19 6.75
N HIS A 190 7.33 -15.02 7.09
CA HIS A 190 5.91 -14.72 7.15
C HIS A 190 5.41 -14.20 5.79
N THR A 191 4.30 -14.73 5.32
CA THR A 191 3.67 -14.27 4.08
C THR A 191 2.75 -13.09 4.40
N PRO A 192 2.89 -11.93 3.74
CA PRO A 192 1.96 -10.81 3.92
C PRO A 192 0.57 -11.09 3.35
N ALA A 193 -0.46 -10.44 3.87
CA ALA A 193 -1.78 -10.37 3.23
C ALA A 193 -1.68 -9.58 1.92
N VAL A 194 -0.97 -8.43 1.94
CA VAL A 194 -0.64 -7.66 0.74
C VAL A 194 0.83 -7.24 0.80
N PRO A 195 1.65 -7.60 -0.20
CA PRO A 195 3.06 -7.28 -0.19
C PRO A 195 3.32 -5.78 -0.45
N PHE A 196 4.47 -5.30 0.01
CA PHE A 196 4.97 -3.98 -0.34
C PHE A 196 5.09 -3.85 -1.87
N GLY A 197 4.72 -2.70 -2.41
CA GLY A 197 4.78 -2.42 -3.84
C GLY A 197 3.63 -3.03 -4.65
N PHE A 198 2.68 -3.72 -4.04
CA PHE A 198 1.51 -4.28 -4.72
C PHE A 198 0.51 -3.19 -5.12
N GLY A 199 -0.16 -3.41 -6.25
CA GLY A 199 -1.28 -2.60 -6.72
C GLY A 199 -1.78 -3.10 -8.07
N LEU A 200 -3.10 -3.10 -8.25
CA LEU A 200 -3.78 -3.57 -9.46
C LEU A 200 -4.07 -2.42 -10.43
N SER A 201 -4.37 -2.79 -11.64
CA SER A 201 -4.78 -1.90 -12.74
C SER A 201 -6.02 -2.47 -13.44
N TYR A 202 -6.76 -1.64 -14.14
CA TYR A 202 -7.85 -2.08 -15.04
C TYR A 202 -7.35 -2.63 -16.39
N THR A 203 -6.03 -2.69 -16.56
CA THR A 203 -5.38 -3.39 -17.66
C THR A 203 -4.41 -4.44 -17.12
N GLN A 204 -3.83 -5.24 -17.98
CA GLN A 204 -2.89 -6.30 -17.59
C GLN A 204 -1.50 -5.98 -18.14
N PHE A 205 -0.48 -6.17 -17.31
CA PHE A 205 0.91 -6.01 -17.70
C PHE A 205 1.64 -7.34 -17.62
N GLU A 206 2.49 -7.58 -18.61
CA GLU A 206 3.44 -8.68 -18.63
C GLU A 206 4.85 -8.10 -18.46
N VAL A 207 5.62 -8.67 -17.54
CA VAL A 207 7.05 -8.39 -17.37
C VAL A 207 7.83 -9.57 -17.91
N ALA A 208 8.80 -9.31 -18.78
CA ALA A 208 9.58 -10.36 -19.46
C ALA A 208 11.03 -9.94 -19.69
N LYS A 209 11.87 -10.89 -20.13
CA LYS A 209 13.26 -10.68 -20.52
C LYS A 209 14.09 -9.91 -19.48
N PRO A 210 14.11 -10.33 -18.23
CA PRO A 210 14.90 -9.67 -17.20
C PRO A 210 16.39 -9.83 -17.50
N GLN A 211 17.15 -8.76 -17.30
CA GLN A 211 18.60 -8.75 -17.40
C GLN A 211 19.20 -7.90 -16.30
N ALA A 212 20.40 -8.25 -15.84
CA ALA A 212 21.16 -7.46 -14.89
C ALA A 212 22.65 -7.51 -15.24
N TRP A 213 23.34 -6.38 -15.05
CA TRP A 213 24.78 -6.27 -15.29
C TRP A 213 25.38 -5.18 -14.37
N LYS A 214 26.69 -5.27 -14.17
CA LYS A 214 27.47 -4.21 -13.53
C LYS A 214 28.04 -3.29 -14.61
N GLU A 215 27.91 -2.00 -14.42
CA GLU A 215 28.51 -0.99 -15.27
C GLU A 215 29.18 0.06 -14.41
N LYS A 216 30.54 0.09 -14.42
CA LYS A 216 31.34 0.95 -13.56
C LYS A 216 30.93 0.76 -12.07
N ASN A 217 30.46 1.83 -11.43
CA ASN A 217 30.08 1.84 -10.01
C ASN A 217 28.57 1.75 -9.83
N GLN A 218 27.87 1.03 -10.69
CA GLN A 218 26.44 0.81 -10.55
C GLN A 218 26.00 -0.56 -11.02
N ILE A 219 24.95 -1.07 -10.41
CA ILE A 219 24.19 -2.21 -10.87
C ILE A 219 23.07 -1.70 -11.76
N CYS A 220 22.95 -2.26 -12.94
CA CYS A 220 21.86 -2.00 -13.87
C CYS A 220 20.98 -3.24 -13.94
N ALA A 221 19.67 -3.05 -13.95
CA ALA A 221 18.71 -4.11 -14.22
C ALA A 221 17.62 -3.60 -15.16
N CYS A 222 17.21 -4.43 -16.11
CA CYS A 222 16.12 -4.08 -17.02
C CYS A 222 15.15 -5.24 -17.21
N ALA A 223 13.92 -4.89 -17.62
CA ALA A 223 12.94 -5.84 -18.12
C ALA A 223 12.05 -5.18 -19.18
N GLU A 224 11.48 -5.98 -20.05
CA GLU A 224 10.44 -5.54 -20.98
C GLU A 224 9.10 -5.56 -20.26
N ILE A 225 8.35 -4.46 -20.30
CA ILE A 225 6.96 -4.39 -19.82
C ILE A 225 6.05 -4.22 -21.02
N LYS A 226 4.99 -5.01 -21.11
CA LYS A 226 3.97 -4.95 -22.15
C LYS A 226 2.60 -4.75 -21.52
N ASN A 227 1.81 -3.81 -22.04
CA ASN A 227 0.39 -3.73 -21.74
C ASN A 227 -0.37 -4.76 -22.61
N CYS A 228 -0.89 -5.81 -21.98
CA CYS A 228 -1.60 -6.91 -22.63
C CYS A 228 -3.12 -6.72 -22.63
N GLY A 229 -3.63 -5.69 -21.98
CA GLY A 229 -5.06 -5.39 -21.91
C GLY A 229 -5.52 -4.39 -22.96
N HIS A 230 -6.72 -3.84 -22.75
CA HIS A 230 -7.41 -2.99 -23.73
C HIS A 230 -7.51 -1.51 -23.29
N ARG A 231 -6.88 -1.15 -22.18
CA ARG A 231 -6.86 0.23 -21.65
C ARG A 231 -5.44 0.71 -21.49
N THR A 232 -5.22 2.00 -21.76
CA THR A 232 -4.00 2.68 -21.33
C THR A 232 -3.83 2.59 -19.82
N GLY A 233 -2.64 2.29 -19.36
CA GLY A 233 -2.37 2.17 -17.93
C GLY A 233 -0.90 2.36 -17.59
N SER A 234 -0.63 2.41 -16.31
CA SER A 234 0.74 2.50 -15.81
C SER A 234 1.10 1.33 -14.92
N GLU A 235 2.36 0.89 -15.05
CA GLU A 235 2.95 -0.11 -14.18
C GLU A 235 4.23 0.44 -13.55
N VAL A 236 4.60 -0.06 -12.37
CA VAL A 236 5.82 0.30 -11.65
C VAL A 236 6.75 -0.89 -11.59
N LEU A 237 7.80 -0.85 -12.40
CA LEU A 237 8.89 -1.80 -12.29
C LEU A 237 9.75 -1.45 -11.07
N GLN A 238 10.08 -2.45 -10.25
CA GLN A 238 10.79 -2.31 -8.99
C GLN A 238 12.06 -3.17 -9.03
N LEU A 239 13.16 -2.61 -8.55
CA LEU A 239 14.45 -3.27 -8.40
C LEU A 239 14.73 -3.49 -6.92
N TYR A 240 14.88 -4.74 -6.52
CA TYR A 240 15.37 -5.10 -5.20
C TYR A 240 16.73 -5.77 -5.32
N ILE A 241 17.58 -5.57 -4.33
CA ILE A 241 18.88 -6.21 -4.24
C ILE A 241 18.97 -7.01 -2.95
N GLY A 242 19.31 -8.28 -3.06
CA GLY A 242 19.49 -9.22 -1.98
C GLY A 242 20.97 -9.49 -1.69
N PHE A 243 21.24 -9.86 -0.45
CA PHE A 243 22.57 -9.98 0.14
C PHE A 243 22.79 -11.41 0.65
N ASN A 244 22.72 -12.36 -0.25
CA ASN A 244 22.90 -13.77 0.11
C ASN A 244 24.35 -14.03 0.53
N ASN A 245 24.52 -14.64 1.71
CA ASN A 245 25.83 -14.90 2.33
C ASN A 245 26.63 -13.63 2.73
N SER A 246 25.97 -12.50 2.98
CA SER A 246 26.61 -11.33 3.56
C SER A 246 27.23 -11.64 4.93
N LYS A 247 28.39 -11.07 5.21
CA LYS A 247 29.09 -11.18 6.50
C LYS A 247 28.45 -10.34 7.59
N VAL A 248 27.60 -9.41 7.20
CA VAL A 248 26.87 -8.51 8.13
C VAL A 248 25.36 -8.79 8.10
N LYS A 249 24.68 -8.39 9.16
CA LYS A 249 23.23 -8.55 9.27
C LYS A 249 22.52 -7.65 8.25
N ARG A 250 21.91 -8.25 7.22
CA ARG A 250 21.18 -7.55 6.17
C ARG A 250 19.78 -8.13 5.97
N ALA A 251 18.91 -7.37 5.33
CA ALA A 251 17.60 -7.87 4.87
C ALA A 251 17.80 -8.90 3.75
N VAL A 252 16.83 -9.80 3.56
CA VAL A 252 16.81 -10.76 2.46
C VAL A 252 16.96 -10.03 1.13
N LYS A 253 16.16 -8.97 0.94
CA LYS A 253 16.28 -8.03 -0.17
C LYS A 253 15.83 -6.63 0.25
N THR A 254 16.29 -5.62 -0.45
CA THR A 254 15.92 -4.20 -0.20
C THR A 254 15.60 -3.53 -1.52
N LEU A 255 14.50 -2.76 -1.56
CA LEU A 255 14.18 -1.90 -2.71
C LEU A 255 15.31 -0.89 -2.92
N LYS A 256 15.85 -0.85 -4.13
CA LYS A 256 16.95 0.03 -4.54
C LYS A 256 16.60 0.95 -5.70
N GLY A 257 15.47 0.74 -6.32
CA GLY A 257 14.99 1.63 -7.37
C GLY A 257 13.64 1.22 -7.93
N PHE A 258 12.98 2.13 -8.59
CA PHE A 258 11.74 1.86 -9.31
C PHE A 258 11.55 2.83 -10.48
N ARG A 259 10.72 2.41 -11.45
CA ARG A 259 10.30 3.23 -12.59
C ARG A 259 8.83 3.02 -12.90
N LYS A 260 8.05 4.09 -12.89
CA LYS A 260 6.67 4.09 -13.38
C LYS A 260 6.66 4.39 -14.87
N VAL A 261 5.96 3.56 -15.63
CA VAL A 261 5.80 3.73 -17.09
C VAL A 261 4.32 3.67 -17.47
N TRP A 262 3.93 4.49 -18.43
CA TRP A 262 2.61 4.49 -19.03
C TRP A 262 2.70 3.79 -20.39
N LEU A 263 1.76 2.88 -20.66
CA LEU A 263 1.73 2.09 -21.90
C LEU A 263 0.31 2.05 -22.45
N GLU A 264 0.24 2.29 -23.75
CA GLU A 264 -0.98 2.08 -24.53
C GLU A 264 -1.27 0.58 -24.70
N PRO A 265 -2.52 0.18 -25.01
CA PRO A 265 -2.85 -1.20 -25.34
C PRO A 265 -1.90 -1.79 -26.40
N GLY A 266 -1.28 -2.93 -26.08
CA GLY A 266 -0.31 -3.61 -26.93
C GLY A 266 1.11 -3.01 -26.93
N GLU A 267 1.30 -1.81 -26.39
CA GLU A 267 2.64 -1.19 -26.28
C GLU A 267 3.54 -2.01 -25.36
N ARG A 268 4.82 -2.05 -25.74
CA ARG A 268 5.89 -2.64 -24.95
C ARG A 268 7.06 -1.69 -24.83
N ARG A 269 7.75 -1.74 -23.69
CA ARG A 269 8.90 -0.89 -23.40
C ARG A 269 9.91 -1.61 -22.54
N THR A 270 11.19 -1.55 -22.93
CA THR A 270 12.28 -1.98 -22.06
C THR A 270 12.56 -0.85 -21.06
N VAL A 271 12.53 -1.19 -19.79
CA VAL A 271 12.74 -0.26 -18.67
C VAL A 271 13.98 -0.66 -17.92
N THR A 272 14.93 0.26 -17.78
CA THR A 272 16.17 0.07 -17.03
C THR A 272 16.11 0.85 -15.73
N ILE A 273 16.53 0.22 -14.64
CA ILE A 273 16.71 0.82 -13.32
C ILE A 273 18.15 0.63 -12.91
N THR A 274 18.76 1.65 -12.34
CA THR A 274 20.15 1.63 -11.87
C THR A 274 20.22 1.85 -10.37
N CYS A 275 21.19 1.21 -9.73
CA CYS A 275 21.52 1.36 -8.33
C CYS A 275 23.03 1.61 -8.21
N PRO A 276 23.50 2.76 -7.70
CA PRO A 276 24.91 2.98 -7.40
C PRO A 276 25.43 1.94 -6.40
N THR A 277 26.64 1.45 -6.57
CA THR A 277 27.20 0.44 -5.64
C THR A 277 27.41 0.98 -4.24
N GLU A 278 27.58 2.28 -4.08
CA GLU A 278 27.62 2.97 -2.78
C GLU A 278 26.36 2.78 -1.94
N GLU A 279 25.20 2.58 -2.58
CA GLU A 279 23.94 2.24 -1.92
C GLU A 279 23.92 0.84 -1.29
N LEU A 280 24.92 0.01 -1.60
CA LEU A 280 25.07 -1.37 -1.10
C LEU A 280 26.12 -1.47 -0.01
N GLU A 281 26.83 -0.40 0.26
CA GLU A 281 27.84 -0.34 1.30
C GLU A 281 27.24 -0.49 2.69
N TRP A 282 28.04 -0.93 3.62
CA TRP A 282 27.73 -0.98 5.05
C TRP A 282 28.81 -0.24 5.82
N TYR A 283 28.43 0.34 6.95
CA TYR A 283 29.39 1.02 7.80
C TYR A 283 30.15 -0.01 8.65
N ASN A 284 31.45 -0.06 8.49
CA ASN A 284 32.32 -0.90 9.28
C ASN A 284 32.84 -0.14 10.50
N GLU A 285 32.31 -0.45 11.68
CA GLU A 285 32.69 0.22 12.94
C GLU A 285 34.17 0.02 13.31
N ASN A 286 34.84 -1.03 12.81
CA ASN A 286 36.26 -1.29 13.08
C ASN A 286 37.18 -0.39 12.27
N THR A 287 36.82 -0.06 11.04
CA THR A 287 37.60 0.81 10.15
C THR A 287 37.12 2.25 10.18
N GLY A 288 35.87 2.48 10.60
CA GLY A 288 35.21 3.79 10.57
C GLY A 288 34.81 4.24 9.17
N GLU A 289 34.70 3.32 8.20
CA GLU A 289 34.43 3.63 6.81
C GLU A 289 33.24 2.82 6.27
N PHE A 290 32.66 3.30 5.16
CA PHE A 290 31.69 2.52 4.39
C PHE A 290 32.41 1.57 3.45
N GLU A 291 31.99 0.32 3.43
CA GLU A 291 32.62 -0.76 2.65
C GLU A 291 31.61 -1.52 1.81
N LEU A 292 31.96 -1.77 0.56
CA LEU A 292 31.21 -2.67 -0.32
C LEU A 292 31.68 -4.10 -0.10
N GLU A 293 30.77 -5.03 0.12
CA GLU A 293 31.12 -6.45 0.15
C GLU A 293 31.29 -6.98 -1.29
N HIS A 294 32.42 -7.59 -1.58
CA HIS A 294 32.64 -8.34 -2.82
C HIS A 294 31.98 -9.71 -2.69
N MET A 295 30.84 -9.89 -3.33
CA MET A 295 30.01 -11.09 -3.24
C MET A 295 29.05 -11.20 -4.43
N ASN A 296 28.40 -12.35 -4.54
CA ASN A 296 27.27 -12.51 -5.45
C ASN A 296 26.03 -11.85 -4.88
N TYR A 297 25.57 -10.78 -5.52
CA TYR A 297 24.30 -10.13 -5.20
C TYR A 297 23.15 -10.79 -5.95
N GLU A 298 22.01 -10.83 -5.30
CA GLU A 298 20.77 -11.28 -5.91
C GLU A 298 19.98 -10.07 -6.41
N ILE A 299 19.77 -9.98 -7.71
CA ILE A 299 19.05 -8.89 -8.35
C ILE A 299 17.63 -9.37 -8.63
N TYR A 300 16.67 -8.70 -8.03
CA TYR A 300 15.26 -9.00 -8.21
C TYR A 300 14.59 -7.85 -8.96
N ILE A 301 13.88 -8.15 -10.02
CA ILE A 301 13.17 -7.16 -10.83
C ILE A 301 11.72 -7.62 -11.09
N GLY A 302 10.75 -6.77 -10.81
CA GLY A 302 9.34 -7.11 -10.96
C GLY A 302 8.40 -6.01 -10.47
N THR A 303 7.21 -6.38 -10.01
CA THR A 303 6.11 -5.42 -9.75
C THR A 303 5.67 -5.31 -8.30
N SER A 304 6.17 -6.16 -7.42
CA SER A 304 5.99 -6.08 -5.96
C SER A 304 7.14 -6.75 -5.22
N SER A 305 7.17 -6.71 -3.90
CA SER A 305 8.18 -7.43 -3.09
C SER A 305 7.94 -8.94 -3.01
N ALA A 306 6.79 -9.45 -3.42
CA ALA A 306 6.50 -10.88 -3.37
C ALA A 306 7.33 -11.66 -4.40
N ASP A 307 7.91 -12.79 -3.98
CA ASP A 307 8.79 -13.59 -4.85
C ASP A 307 8.13 -14.04 -6.15
N LYS A 308 6.82 -14.31 -6.13
CA LYS A 308 6.04 -14.66 -7.32
C LYS A 308 5.95 -13.55 -8.38
N ASP A 309 6.17 -12.30 -7.98
CA ASP A 309 6.09 -11.11 -8.82
C ASP A 309 7.48 -10.61 -9.24
N LEU A 310 8.54 -11.38 -8.93
CA LEU A 310 9.94 -11.02 -9.14
C LEU A 310 10.68 -12.06 -9.98
N TYR A 311 11.48 -11.57 -10.90
CA TYR A 311 12.54 -12.36 -11.53
C TYR A 311 13.84 -12.19 -10.74
N LYS A 312 14.56 -13.28 -10.53
CA LYS A 312 15.83 -13.32 -9.79
C LYS A 312 17.00 -13.58 -10.71
N ILE A 313 18.04 -12.79 -10.61
CA ILE A 313 19.29 -12.91 -11.34
C ILE A 313 20.45 -12.81 -10.33
N THR A 314 21.46 -13.66 -10.44
CA THR A 314 22.68 -13.57 -9.61
C THR A 314 23.74 -12.78 -10.37
N LEU A 315 24.38 -11.83 -9.70
CA LEU A 315 25.41 -10.95 -10.27
C LEU A 315 26.60 -10.85 -9.33
N ASP A 316 27.79 -11.11 -9.84
CA ASP A 316 29.06 -10.88 -9.14
C ASP A 316 29.45 -9.39 -9.22
N VAL A 317 29.73 -8.76 -8.04
CA VAL A 317 29.96 -7.30 -7.94
C VAL A 317 31.26 -6.98 -7.19
#